data_ddf9bee7e26c923b243d13f822c9f730
#
_entry.id   ddf9bee7e26c923b243d13f822c9f730
#
_cell.length_a   1.000
_cell.length_b   1.000
_cell.length_c   1.000
_cell.angle_alpha   90.00
_cell.angle_beta   90.00
_cell.angle_gamma   90.00
#
_symmetry.space_group_name_H-M   'P 1'
#
loop_
_entity.id
_entity.type
_entity.pdbx_description
1 polymer ?
#
loop_
_entity_poly.entity_id
_entity_poly.type
_entity_poly.pdbx_seq_one_letter_code
_entity_poly.pdbx_strand_id
1 'polypeptide(L)'
;MQSATSTNRLSERMAATATRLTTVSRRLTAAQGLNGFTIEELCEEVGVSRRTFFNYFPSKEDAVLGIDESEESERFATEFLALGSRGWRAVLDDFMLMAASHAERSGFGLAEHVDFHAALEREPKLLVRFMGLNREREQMLVELIALREGVPTDDPRARACADLFGMAIKTTMARVFGSGVPDLGEGGEFDIVGSIRDCLATYRAVLEPAEGDGDTDTPQNPHTNPTPRKDLP
;
A
#
# COMPACT_ATOMS: atom_id res chain seq x y z
N MET A 1 6.77 14.28 32.27
CA MET A 1 5.60 14.07 31.40
C MET A 1 5.33 15.21 30.39
N GLN A 2 5.90 16.41 30.52
CA GLN A 2 5.67 17.53 29.56
C GLN A 2 6.47 17.44 28.27
N SER A 3 7.61 16.76 28.22
CA SER A 3 8.45 16.66 27.00
C SER A 3 7.83 15.82 25.88
N ALA A 4 7.19 14.70 26.19
CA ALA A 4 6.59 13.79 25.20
C ALA A 4 5.41 14.46 24.44
N THR A 5 4.58 15.25 25.12
CA THR A 5 3.44 15.95 24.52
C THR A 5 3.89 17.09 23.57
N SER A 6 5.03 17.71 23.85
CA SER A 6 5.59 18.78 22.99
C SER A 6 6.18 18.21 21.70
N THR A 7 6.89 17.09 21.77
CA THR A 7 7.48 16.40 20.63
C THR A 7 6.38 15.88 19.67
N ASN A 8 5.32 15.29 20.22
CA ASN A 8 4.19 14.79 19.41
C ASN A 8 3.48 15.91 18.63
N ARG A 9 3.24 17.06 19.27
CA ARG A 9 2.63 18.23 18.59
C ARG A 9 3.51 18.84 17.50
N LEU A 10 4.83 18.76 17.65
CA LEU A 10 5.76 19.24 16.61
C LEU A 10 5.72 18.32 15.40
N SER A 11 5.79 17.01 15.63
CA SER A 11 5.67 15.97 14.59
C SER A 11 4.34 16.08 13.83
N GLU A 12 3.21 16.25 14.52
CA GLU A 12 1.89 16.46 13.90
C GLU A 12 1.83 17.70 13.01
N ARG A 13 2.45 18.80 13.44
CA ARG A 13 2.53 20.04 12.64
C ARG A 13 3.41 19.87 11.41
N MET A 14 4.51 19.13 11.55
CA MET A 14 5.40 18.83 10.44
C MET A 14 4.67 17.97 9.40
N ALA A 15 4.02 16.89 9.81
CA ALA A 15 3.22 16.04 8.94
C ALA A 15 2.11 16.84 8.21
N ALA A 16 1.36 17.66 8.93
CA ALA A 16 0.34 18.53 8.34
C ALA A 16 0.89 19.51 7.30
N THR A 17 2.11 20.04 7.52
CA THR A 17 2.75 20.93 6.55
C THR A 17 3.22 20.15 5.30
N ALA A 18 3.81 18.99 5.47
CA ALA A 18 4.20 18.11 4.37
C ALA A 18 2.98 17.73 3.51
N THR A 19 1.89 17.31 4.15
CA THR A 19 0.62 16.98 3.45
C THR A 19 0.11 18.17 2.63
N ARG A 20 0.07 19.38 3.21
CA ARG A 20 -0.38 20.59 2.49
C ARG A 20 0.52 20.90 1.29
N LEU A 21 1.84 20.80 1.44
CA LEU A 21 2.78 20.99 0.34
C LEU A 21 2.53 19.98 -0.78
N THR A 22 2.31 18.72 -0.45
CA THR A 22 2.00 17.65 -1.42
C THR A 22 0.67 17.91 -2.14
N THR A 23 -0.40 18.20 -1.40
CA THR A 23 -1.73 18.47 -1.98
C THR A 23 -1.69 19.65 -2.95
N VAL A 24 -1.08 20.78 -2.56
CA VAL A 24 -0.99 21.95 -3.44
C VAL A 24 -0.08 21.69 -4.63
N SER A 25 1.04 20.96 -4.46
CA SER A 25 1.93 20.57 -5.55
C SER A 25 1.22 19.70 -6.59
N ARG A 26 0.41 18.72 -6.17
CA ARG A 26 -0.40 17.88 -7.05
C ARG A 26 -1.41 18.67 -7.85
N ARG A 27 -2.18 19.51 -7.17
CA ARG A 27 -3.18 20.36 -7.79
C ARG A 27 -2.57 21.32 -8.82
N LEU A 28 -1.50 22.00 -8.48
CA LEU A 28 -0.80 22.90 -9.40
C LEU A 28 -0.22 22.16 -10.59
N THR A 29 0.38 20.97 -10.36
CA THR A 29 0.92 20.16 -11.45
C THR A 29 -0.18 19.62 -12.36
N ALA A 30 -1.29 19.16 -11.82
CA ALA A 30 -2.46 18.73 -12.59
C ALA A 30 -3.01 19.87 -13.46
N ALA A 31 -3.09 21.08 -12.91
CA ALA A 31 -3.66 22.22 -13.61
C ALA A 31 -2.73 22.80 -14.69
N GLN A 32 -1.44 22.91 -14.45
CA GLN A 32 -0.51 23.71 -15.30
C GLN A 32 0.85 23.05 -15.57
N GLY A 33 1.10 21.83 -15.05
CA GLY A 33 2.36 21.12 -15.19
C GLY A 33 3.45 21.64 -14.24
N LEU A 34 4.54 20.86 -14.11
CA LEU A 34 5.67 21.22 -13.25
C LEU A 34 6.35 22.55 -13.60
N ASN A 35 6.32 22.92 -14.87
CA ASN A 35 6.92 24.16 -15.32
C ASN A 35 5.96 25.38 -15.24
N GLY A 36 4.69 25.15 -14.93
CA GLY A 36 3.67 26.19 -14.87
C GLY A 36 3.66 27.01 -13.58
N PHE A 37 4.39 26.60 -12.55
CA PHE A 37 4.49 27.30 -11.27
C PHE A 37 5.90 27.27 -10.69
N THR A 38 6.20 28.20 -9.81
CA THR A 38 7.47 28.30 -9.07
C THR A 38 7.33 27.72 -7.67
N ILE A 39 8.47 27.40 -7.02
CA ILE A 39 8.46 26.98 -5.60
C ILE A 39 7.98 28.15 -4.72
N GLU A 40 8.26 29.38 -5.11
CA GLU A 40 7.83 30.60 -4.42
C GLU A 40 6.30 30.70 -4.40
N GLU A 41 5.63 30.53 -5.54
CA GLU A 41 4.16 30.53 -5.65
C GLU A 41 3.53 29.40 -4.84
N LEU A 42 4.11 28.20 -4.90
CA LEU A 42 3.69 27.07 -4.06
C LEU A 42 3.82 27.40 -2.57
N CYS A 43 4.96 27.96 -2.15
CA CYS A 43 5.20 28.34 -0.76
C CYS A 43 4.26 29.44 -0.27
N GLU A 44 3.96 30.43 -1.11
CA GLU A 44 3.02 31.52 -0.83
C GLU A 44 1.61 30.95 -0.58
N GLU A 45 1.16 30.03 -1.44
CA GLU A 45 -0.17 29.42 -1.30
C GLU A 45 -0.29 28.58 -0.02
N VAL A 46 0.77 27.81 0.31
CA VAL A 46 0.79 27.00 1.54
C VAL A 46 1.02 27.87 2.79
N GLY A 47 1.58 29.06 2.65
CA GLY A 47 1.92 29.96 3.77
C GLY A 47 3.21 29.54 4.48
N VAL A 48 4.22 29.06 3.74
CA VAL A 48 5.52 28.65 4.26
C VAL A 48 6.66 29.34 3.54
N SER A 49 7.86 29.34 4.13
CA SER A 49 9.05 29.85 3.45
C SER A 49 9.63 28.82 2.45
N ARG A 50 10.37 29.32 1.44
CA ARG A 50 11.15 28.46 0.55
C ARG A 50 12.12 27.53 1.32
N ARG A 51 12.75 28.04 2.39
CA ARG A 51 13.59 27.23 3.28
C ARG A 51 12.78 26.11 3.92
N THR A 52 11.56 26.40 4.35
CA THR A 52 10.66 25.40 4.91
C THR A 52 10.33 24.32 3.88
N PHE A 53 10.03 24.69 2.63
CA PHE A 53 9.80 23.73 1.54
C PHE A 53 10.98 22.75 1.40
N PHE A 54 12.20 23.27 1.29
CA PHE A 54 13.40 22.43 1.11
C PHE A 54 13.78 21.61 2.35
N ASN A 55 13.21 21.87 3.50
CA ASN A 55 13.33 20.98 4.66
C ASN A 55 12.45 19.72 4.54
N TYR A 56 11.40 19.76 3.70
CA TYR A 56 10.50 18.64 3.47
C TYR A 56 10.79 17.91 2.15
N PHE A 57 11.02 18.66 1.09
CA PHE A 57 11.14 18.09 -0.25
C PHE A 57 12.34 18.66 -1.00
N PRO A 58 13.22 17.81 -1.54
CA PRO A 58 14.37 18.24 -2.35
C PRO A 58 13.96 18.95 -3.65
N SER A 59 12.80 18.61 -4.21
CA SER A 59 12.29 19.15 -5.47
C SER A 59 10.76 19.23 -5.51
N LYS A 60 10.22 19.90 -6.55
CA LYS A 60 8.77 19.92 -6.80
C LYS A 60 8.25 18.53 -7.14
N GLU A 61 9.02 17.76 -7.86
CA GLU A 61 8.73 16.37 -8.22
C GLU A 61 8.53 15.52 -6.96
N ASP A 62 9.40 15.67 -5.96
CA ASP A 62 9.30 14.96 -4.69
C ASP A 62 8.05 15.37 -3.91
N ALA A 63 7.73 16.66 -3.92
CA ALA A 63 6.52 17.16 -3.30
C ALA A 63 5.25 16.60 -3.95
N VAL A 64 5.19 16.52 -5.29
CA VAL A 64 4.05 15.92 -6.02
C VAL A 64 3.92 14.43 -5.70
N LEU A 65 5.03 13.71 -5.67
CA LEU A 65 5.05 12.28 -5.37
C LEU A 65 4.76 11.98 -3.90
N GLY A 66 4.90 12.98 -3.03
CA GLY A 66 4.70 12.80 -1.60
C GLY A 66 5.80 11.96 -0.96
N ILE A 67 7.02 12.09 -1.49
CA ILE A 67 8.19 11.44 -0.91
C ILE A 67 8.59 12.27 0.30
N ASP A 68 8.10 11.87 1.42
CA ASP A 68 8.59 12.34 2.69
C ASP A 68 9.62 11.30 3.19
N GLU A 69 10.89 11.68 3.24
CA GLU A 69 11.96 10.86 3.83
C GLU A 69 11.86 10.82 5.36
N SER A 70 10.78 11.39 5.91
CA SER A 70 10.65 11.71 7.32
C SER A 70 10.18 10.57 8.21
N GLU A 71 10.06 10.92 9.47
CA GLU A 71 9.60 10.20 10.65
C GLU A 71 8.41 9.23 10.42
N GLU A 72 7.57 9.44 9.39
CA GLU A 72 6.39 8.60 9.14
C GLU A 72 6.75 7.21 8.59
N SER A 73 7.78 7.10 7.72
CA SER A 73 8.27 5.80 7.25
C SER A 73 8.97 5.02 8.36
N GLU A 74 9.77 5.72 9.18
CA GLU A 74 10.41 5.11 10.35
C GLU A 74 9.38 4.69 11.41
N ARG A 75 8.36 5.52 11.59
CA ARG A 75 7.25 5.24 12.49
C ARG A 75 6.47 4.02 12.02
N PHE A 76 6.11 3.94 10.74
CA PHE A 76 5.47 2.78 10.15
C PHE A 76 6.28 1.50 10.38
N ALA A 77 7.58 1.54 10.10
CA ALA A 77 8.46 0.39 10.32
C ALA A 77 8.50 -0.01 11.79
N THR A 78 8.64 0.97 12.70
CA THR A 78 8.69 0.73 14.14
C THR A 78 7.38 0.11 14.66
N GLU A 79 6.23 0.67 14.29
CA GLU A 79 4.92 0.18 14.69
C GLU A 79 4.67 -1.22 14.14
N PHE A 80 5.03 -1.49 12.88
CA PHE A 80 4.88 -2.80 12.25
C PHE A 80 5.74 -3.87 12.92
N LEU A 81 6.99 -3.56 13.24
CA LEU A 81 7.89 -4.49 13.96
C LEU A 81 7.41 -4.73 15.40
N ALA A 82 6.84 -3.72 16.04
CA ALA A 82 6.31 -3.84 17.41
C ALA A 82 5.13 -4.82 17.52
N LEU A 83 4.38 -5.07 16.42
CA LEU A 83 3.32 -6.08 16.39
C LEU A 83 3.88 -7.51 16.53
N GLY A 84 5.15 -7.74 16.22
CA GLY A 84 5.81 -9.03 16.28
C GLY A 84 5.26 -10.06 15.30
N SER A 85 5.92 -11.22 15.19
CA SER A 85 5.44 -12.31 14.36
C SER A 85 4.20 -12.96 14.97
N ARG A 86 3.14 -13.04 14.18
CA ARG A 86 1.88 -13.75 14.47
C ARG A 86 1.52 -14.72 13.34
N GLY A 87 2.50 -15.03 12.49
CA GLY A 87 2.37 -15.89 11.31
C GLY A 87 1.92 -15.13 10.05
N TRP A 88 2.17 -15.74 8.92
CA TRP A 88 2.02 -15.13 7.59
C TRP A 88 0.64 -14.56 7.28
N ARG A 89 -0.43 -15.16 7.83
CA ARG A 89 -1.79 -14.63 7.68
C ARG A 89 -1.94 -13.26 8.32
N ALA A 90 -1.33 -13.06 9.48
CA ALA A 90 -1.42 -11.81 10.21
C ALA A 90 -0.65 -10.65 9.53
N VAL A 91 0.36 -10.95 8.72
CA VAL A 91 1.13 -9.92 7.99
C VAL A 91 0.23 -9.02 7.17
N LEU A 92 -0.67 -9.58 6.37
CA LEU A 92 -1.60 -8.80 5.52
C LEU A 92 -2.63 -8.03 6.35
N ASP A 93 -3.14 -8.63 7.44
CA ASP A 93 -4.09 -7.95 8.34
C ASP A 93 -3.44 -6.75 9.03
N ASP A 94 -2.19 -6.91 9.47
CA ASP A 94 -1.42 -5.85 10.11
C ASP A 94 -1.10 -4.73 9.14
N PHE A 95 -0.73 -5.05 7.89
CA PHE A 95 -0.57 -4.04 6.85
C PHE A 95 -1.86 -3.25 6.61
N MET A 96 -3.00 -3.93 6.57
CA MET A 96 -4.28 -3.27 6.39
C MET A 96 -4.61 -2.33 7.54
N LEU A 97 -4.37 -2.79 8.78
CA LEU A 97 -4.57 -1.95 9.97
C LEU A 97 -3.70 -0.69 9.92
N MET A 98 -2.44 -0.84 9.55
CA MET A 98 -1.49 0.27 9.47
C MET A 98 -1.79 1.19 8.29
N ALA A 99 -2.16 0.65 7.13
CA ALA A 99 -2.56 1.44 5.97
C ALA A 99 -3.81 2.29 6.28
N ALA A 100 -4.80 1.72 7.00
CA ALA A 100 -5.98 2.43 7.47
C ALA A 100 -5.60 3.60 8.38
N SER A 101 -4.81 3.33 9.40
CA SER A 101 -4.32 4.34 10.34
C SER A 101 -3.49 5.44 9.66
N HIS A 102 -2.69 5.08 8.65
CA HIS A 102 -1.94 6.05 7.85
C HIS A 102 -2.87 6.91 6.99
N ALA A 103 -3.85 6.32 6.32
CA ALA A 103 -4.81 7.05 5.49
C ALA A 103 -5.61 8.07 6.31
N GLU A 104 -6.07 7.69 7.50
CA GLU A 104 -6.78 8.59 8.42
C GLU A 104 -5.88 9.77 8.86
N ARG A 105 -4.62 9.53 9.14
CA ARG A 105 -3.68 10.59 9.57
C ARG A 105 -3.25 11.51 8.44
N SER A 106 -3.06 10.95 7.24
CA SER A 106 -2.58 11.72 6.08
C SER A 106 -3.65 12.61 5.45
N GLY A 107 -4.91 12.41 5.78
CA GLY A 107 -6.04 13.11 5.14
C GLY A 107 -6.11 12.85 3.64
N PHE A 108 -5.56 11.72 3.18
CA PHE A 108 -5.46 11.39 1.76
C PHE A 108 -6.83 10.95 1.22
N GLY A 109 -7.55 11.91 0.67
CA GLY A 109 -8.90 11.74 0.15
C GLY A 109 -8.95 11.52 -1.37
N LEU A 110 -10.18 11.44 -1.89
CA LEU A 110 -10.43 11.23 -3.31
C LEU A 110 -9.88 12.37 -4.19
N ALA A 111 -10.02 13.61 -3.75
CA ALA A 111 -9.55 14.78 -4.50
C ALA A 111 -8.04 14.75 -4.71
N GLU A 112 -7.27 14.39 -3.69
CA GLU A 112 -5.82 14.25 -3.76
C GLU A 112 -5.39 13.14 -4.72
N HIS A 113 -6.19 12.07 -4.82
CA HIS A 113 -5.95 10.99 -5.78
C HIS A 113 -6.19 11.44 -7.22
N VAL A 114 -7.28 12.17 -7.47
CA VAL A 114 -7.59 12.72 -8.80
C VAL A 114 -6.50 13.65 -9.27
N ASP A 115 -6.08 14.59 -8.43
CA ASP A 115 -5.01 15.53 -8.73
C ASP A 115 -3.67 14.81 -8.96
N PHE A 116 -3.38 13.78 -8.18
CA PHE A 116 -2.17 12.97 -8.34
C PHE A 116 -2.14 12.24 -9.69
N HIS A 117 -3.22 11.56 -10.06
CA HIS A 117 -3.32 10.90 -11.37
C HIS A 117 -3.21 11.88 -12.54
N ALA A 118 -3.93 13.01 -12.47
CA ALA A 118 -3.84 14.05 -13.47
C ALA A 118 -2.42 14.64 -13.59
N ALA A 119 -1.71 14.78 -12.48
CA ALA A 119 -0.31 15.21 -12.48
C ALA A 119 0.61 14.18 -13.16
N LEU A 120 0.43 12.87 -12.89
CA LEU A 120 1.19 11.80 -13.54
C LEU A 120 0.92 11.70 -15.04
N GLU A 121 -0.34 11.85 -15.47
CA GLU A 121 -0.72 11.87 -16.89
C GLU A 121 -0.10 13.08 -17.63
N ARG A 122 -0.08 14.23 -16.95
CA ARG A 122 0.47 15.46 -17.53
C ARG A 122 1.99 15.45 -17.62
N GLU A 123 2.66 14.78 -16.69
CA GLU A 123 4.11 14.77 -16.54
C GLU A 123 4.67 13.33 -16.58
N PRO A 124 4.91 12.74 -17.78
CA PRO A 124 5.36 11.36 -17.92
C PRO A 124 6.65 11.03 -17.14
N LYS A 125 7.51 12.04 -16.91
CA LYS A 125 8.74 11.87 -16.09
C LYS A 125 8.41 11.56 -14.62
N LEU A 126 7.33 12.13 -14.10
CA LEU A 126 6.85 11.80 -12.75
C LEU A 126 6.38 10.34 -12.68
N LEU A 127 5.71 9.85 -13.71
CA LEU A 127 5.26 8.45 -13.75
C LEU A 127 6.46 7.49 -13.69
N VAL A 128 7.51 7.74 -14.49
CA VAL A 128 8.74 6.91 -14.45
C VAL A 128 9.37 6.93 -13.07
N ARG A 129 9.49 8.11 -12.45
CA ARG A 129 10.04 8.25 -11.10
C ARG A 129 9.17 7.55 -10.06
N PHE A 130 7.85 7.69 -10.14
CA PHE A 130 6.89 7.00 -9.28
C PHE A 130 7.02 5.47 -9.35
N MET A 131 7.18 4.92 -10.55
CA MET A 131 7.41 3.48 -10.73
C MET A 131 8.72 3.01 -10.08
N GLY A 132 9.79 3.81 -10.18
CA GLY A 132 11.06 3.53 -9.51
C GLY A 132 10.92 3.50 -7.99
N LEU A 133 10.27 4.51 -7.43
CA LEU A 133 10.00 4.61 -5.99
C LEU A 133 9.11 3.48 -5.45
N ASN A 134 8.10 3.09 -6.21
CA ASN A 134 7.28 1.95 -5.81
C ASN A 134 8.07 0.66 -5.71
N ARG A 135 9.05 0.46 -6.60
CA ARG A 135 9.94 -0.70 -6.54
C ARG A 135 10.85 -0.67 -5.31
N GLU A 136 11.38 0.49 -4.97
CA GLU A 136 12.20 0.66 -3.76
C GLU A 136 11.37 0.44 -2.49
N ARG A 137 10.16 1.00 -2.44
CA ARG A 137 9.22 0.78 -1.33
C ARG A 137 8.81 -0.68 -1.19
N GLU A 138 8.55 -1.36 -2.30
CA GLU A 138 8.26 -2.79 -2.31
C GLU A 138 9.42 -3.61 -1.75
N GLN A 139 10.65 -3.27 -2.13
CA GLN A 139 11.84 -3.94 -1.60
C GLN A 139 11.99 -3.71 -0.08
N MET A 140 11.85 -2.46 0.39
CA MET A 140 11.86 -2.14 1.82
C MET A 140 10.78 -2.89 2.59
N LEU A 141 9.61 -3.05 1.97
CA LEU A 141 8.50 -3.80 2.56
C LEU A 141 8.85 -5.28 2.74
N VAL A 142 9.46 -5.91 1.73
CA VAL A 142 9.94 -7.29 1.82
C VAL A 142 10.95 -7.45 2.96
N GLU A 143 11.91 -6.54 3.06
CA GLU A 143 12.92 -6.55 4.12
C GLU A 143 12.30 -6.39 5.51
N LEU A 144 11.32 -5.51 5.63
CA LEU A 144 10.60 -5.28 6.89
C LEU A 144 9.77 -6.50 7.32
N ILE A 145 9.10 -7.16 6.36
CA ILE A 145 8.37 -8.42 6.61
C ILE A 145 9.35 -9.51 7.04
N ALA A 146 10.44 -9.68 6.31
CA ALA A 146 11.45 -10.69 6.60
C ALA A 146 12.05 -10.51 8.00
N LEU A 147 12.36 -9.27 8.36
CA LEU A 147 12.88 -8.92 9.69
C LEU A 147 11.87 -9.26 10.79
N ARG A 148 10.59 -8.90 10.59
CA ARG A 148 9.53 -9.19 11.56
C ARG A 148 9.30 -10.68 11.76
N GLU A 149 9.28 -11.45 10.68
CA GLU A 149 9.02 -12.89 10.72
C GLU A 149 10.29 -13.72 11.04
N GLY A 150 11.44 -13.07 11.16
CA GLY A 150 12.72 -13.72 11.50
C GLY A 150 13.22 -14.66 10.41
N VAL A 151 12.99 -14.32 9.13
CA VAL A 151 13.39 -15.10 7.96
C VAL A 151 14.42 -14.32 7.13
N PRO A 152 15.17 -14.99 6.23
CA PRO A 152 16.03 -14.30 5.27
C PRO A 152 15.24 -13.36 4.34
N THR A 153 15.87 -12.30 3.85
CA THR A 153 15.25 -11.31 2.95
C THR A 153 14.86 -11.86 1.58
N ASP A 154 15.38 -13.02 1.22
CA ASP A 154 15.04 -13.76 0.00
C ASP A 154 13.95 -14.84 0.22
N ASP A 155 13.35 -14.90 1.42
CA ASP A 155 12.23 -15.82 1.69
C ASP A 155 11.04 -15.50 0.76
N PRO A 156 10.58 -16.48 -0.03
CA PRO A 156 9.53 -16.25 -1.01
C PRO A 156 8.20 -15.84 -0.38
N ARG A 157 7.95 -16.15 0.90
CA ARG A 157 6.72 -15.77 1.60
C ARG A 157 6.70 -14.28 1.94
N ALA A 158 7.85 -13.69 2.28
CA ALA A 158 7.96 -12.25 2.50
C ALA A 158 7.66 -11.48 1.20
N ARG A 159 8.23 -11.93 0.07
CA ARG A 159 7.94 -11.40 -1.25
C ARG A 159 6.46 -11.55 -1.60
N ALA A 160 5.88 -12.74 -1.44
CA ALA A 160 4.47 -12.99 -1.74
C ALA A 160 3.51 -12.10 -0.94
N CYS A 161 3.79 -11.83 0.34
CA CYS A 161 2.98 -10.90 1.13
C CYS A 161 3.06 -9.47 0.58
N ALA A 162 4.25 -8.98 0.23
CA ALA A 162 4.42 -7.65 -0.37
C ALA A 162 3.69 -7.55 -1.72
N ASP A 163 3.82 -8.56 -2.59
CA ASP A 163 3.17 -8.63 -3.90
C ASP A 163 1.64 -8.64 -3.78
N LEU A 164 1.08 -9.45 -2.87
CA LEU A 164 -0.37 -9.50 -2.63
C LEU A 164 -0.91 -8.16 -2.15
N PHE A 165 -0.21 -7.50 -1.24
CA PHE A 165 -0.60 -6.18 -0.76
C PHE A 165 -0.53 -5.13 -1.87
N GLY A 166 0.58 -5.09 -2.62
CA GLY A 166 0.75 -4.21 -3.76
C GLY A 166 -0.31 -4.43 -4.85
N MET A 167 -0.66 -5.70 -5.12
CA MET A 167 -1.70 -6.05 -6.07
C MET A 167 -3.09 -5.60 -5.58
N ALA A 168 -3.39 -5.74 -4.30
CA ALA A 168 -4.66 -5.28 -3.73
C ALA A 168 -4.81 -3.76 -3.85
N ILE A 169 -3.76 -3.00 -3.55
CA ILE A 169 -3.73 -1.54 -3.76
C ILE A 169 -3.96 -1.22 -5.25
N LYS A 170 -3.18 -1.82 -6.14
CA LYS A 170 -3.26 -1.58 -7.59
C LYS A 170 -4.66 -1.88 -8.14
N THR A 171 -5.25 -3.00 -7.74
CA THR A 171 -6.59 -3.42 -8.18
C THR A 171 -7.66 -2.45 -7.67
N THR A 172 -7.55 -2.03 -6.42
CA THR A 172 -8.45 -1.03 -5.84
C THR A 172 -8.34 0.30 -6.58
N MET A 173 -7.13 0.78 -6.81
CA MET A 173 -6.91 2.03 -7.56
C MET A 173 -7.45 1.93 -9.00
N ALA A 174 -7.24 0.81 -9.69
CA ALA A 174 -7.77 0.61 -11.03
C ALA A 174 -9.31 0.60 -11.08
N ARG A 175 -9.98 0.07 -10.06
CA ARG A 175 -11.45 0.11 -9.94
C ARG A 175 -11.96 1.53 -9.73
N VAL A 176 -11.28 2.30 -8.89
CA VAL A 176 -11.68 3.68 -8.56
C VAL A 176 -11.48 4.61 -9.73
N PHE A 177 -10.35 4.53 -10.40
CA PHE A 177 -9.94 5.50 -11.43
C PHE A 177 -10.04 4.96 -12.86
N GLY A 178 -10.15 3.64 -13.06
CA GLY A 178 -10.18 3.01 -14.37
C GLY A 178 -11.43 3.31 -15.21
N SER A 179 -12.51 3.78 -14.61
CA SER A 179 -13.75 4.18 -15.27
C SER A 179 -13.87 5.70 -15.50
N GLY A 180 -12.87 6.48 -15.12
CA GLY A 180 -12.85 7.95 -15.27
C GLY A 180 -13.78 8.71 -14.30
N VAL A 181 -14.70 8.04 -13.65
CA VAL A 181 -15.57 8.60 -12.60
C VAL A 181 -15.55 7.61 -11.45
N PRO A 182 -15.07 8.01 -10.26
CA PRO A 182 -15.10 7.13 -9.09
C PRO A 182 -16.55 6.77 -8.74
N ASP A 183 -16.80 5.48 -8.51
CA ASP A 183 -18.06 5.04 -7.90
C ASP A 183 -18.01 5.40 -6.41
N LEU A 184 -18.66 6.51 -6.06
CA LEU A 184 -18.62 7.06 -4.70
C LEU A 184 -19.64 6.39 -3.76
N GLY A 185 -20.41 5.41 -4.23
CA GLY A 185 -21.50 4.86 -3.44
C GLY A 185 -22.55 5.90 -3.01
N GLU A 186 -23.56 5.50 -2.25
CA GLU A 186 -24.69 6.38 -1.84
C GLU A 186 -24.29 7.52 -0.87
N GLY A 187 -23.06 7.57 -0.35
CA GLY A 187 -22.58 8.57 0.62
C GLY A 187 -21.54 9.56 0.09
N GLY A 188 -21.06 9.43 -1.13
CA GLY A 188 -20.06 10.34 -1.69
C GLY A 188 -18.66 10.21 -1.07
N GLU A 189 -18.44 9.28 -0.15
CA GLU A 189 -17.18 9.03 0.52
C GLU A 189 -16.63 7.66 0.07
N PHE A 190 -15.42 7.66 -0.49
CA PHE A 190 -14.80 6.45 -0.98
C PHE A 190 -13.93 5.81 0.10
N ASP A 191 -14.34 4.64 0.59
CA ASP A 191 -13.56 3.84 1.53
C ASP A 191 -12.46 3.03 0.81
N ILE A 192 -11.31 3.65 0.58
CA ILE A 192 -10.12 3.01 0.00
C ILE A 192 -9.70 1.80 0.85
N VAL A 193 -9.69 1.96 2.17
CA VAL A 193 -9.22 0.93 3.11
C VAL A 193 -10.14 -0.28 3.08
N GLY A 194 -11.45 -0.06 3.12
CA GLY A 194 -12.46 -1.11 2.97
C GLY A 194 -12.31 -1.84 1.64
N SER A 195 -12.13 -1.10 0.55
CA SER A 195 -11.95 -1.69 -0.78
C SER A 195 -10.69 -2.55 -0.93
N ILE A 196 -9.57 -2.14 -0.32
CA ILE A 196 -8.36 -2.97 -0.28
C ILE A 196 -8.59 -4.22 0.57
N ARG A 197 -9.27 -4.08 1.72
CA ARG A 197 -9.63 -5.20 2.60
C ARG A 197 -10.49 -6.23 1.86
N ASP A 198 -11.51 -5.80 1.13
CA ASP A 198 -12.39 -6.67 0.34
C ASP A 198 -11.62 -7.38 -0.79
N CYS A 199 -10.68 -6.70 -1.41
CA CYS A 199 -9.80 -7.28 -2.42
C CYS A 199 -8.92 -8.41 -1.80
N LEU A 200 -8.32 -8.17 -0.65
CA LEU A 200 -7.54 -9.19 0.07
C LEU A 200 -8.42 -10.35 0.56
N ALA A 201 -9.64 -10.08 1.03
CA ALA A 201 -10.59 -11.12 1.41
C ALA A 201 -10.96 -12.00 0.21
N THR A 202 -11.15 -11.40 -0.97
CA THR A 202 -11.38 -12.13 -2.22
C THR A 202 -10.19 -13.02 -2.58
N TYR A 203 -8.95 -12.53 -2.47
CA TYR A 203 -7.75 -13.35 -2.72
C TYR A 203 -7.67 -14.53 -1.76
N ARG A 204 -7.98 -14.33 -0.48
CA ARG A 204 -8.02 -15.40 0.52
C ARG A 204 -9.05 -16.45 0.18
N ALA A 205 -10.26 -16.06 -0.18
CA ALA A 205 -11.34 -16.98 -0.53
C ALA A 205 -10.99 -17.84 -1.77
N VAL A 206 -10.26 -17.28 -2.74
CA VAL A 206 -9.78 -18.03 -3.92
C VAL A 206 -8.69 -19.05 -3.57
N LEU A 207 -7.85 -18.73 -2.57
CA LEU A 207 -6.72 -19.58 -2.16
C LEU A 207 -7.09 -20.58 -1.06
N GLU A 208 -8.25 -20.43 -0.43
CA GLU A 208 -8.76 -21.43 0.53
C GLU A 208 -9.23 -22.68 -0.21
N PRO A 209 -8.86 -23.90 0.26
CA PRO A 209 -9.40 -25.12 -0.34
C PRO A 209 -10.92 -25.09 -0.22
N ALA A 210 -11.62 -25.54 -1.25
CA ALA A 210 -13.07 -25.69 -1.22
C ALA A 210 -13.46 -26.52 0.02
N GLU A 211 -14.31 -25.98 0.89
CA GLU A 211 -14.86 -26.73 2.00
C GLU A 211 -15.68 -27.89 1.42
N GLY A 212 -15.23 -29.12 1.61
CA GLY A 212 -16.05 -30.31 1.47
C GLY A 212 -16.00 -31.02 0.11
N ASP A 213 -14.94 -31.77 -0.14
CA ASP A 213 -15.07 -33.07 -0.76
C ASP A 213 -14.37 -34.14 0.12
N GLY A 214 -14.75 -34.15 1.37
CA GLY A 214 -14.46 -35.23 2.27
C GLY A 214 -15.62 -36.22 2.20
N ASP A 215 -15.80 -36.92 1.14
CA ASP A 215 -16.32 -38.30 1.02
C ASP A 215 -16.62 -38.59 -0.46
N THR A 216 -15.64 -39.00 -1.20
CA THR A 216 -15.87 -39.77 -2.41
C THR A 216 -15.02 -41.01 -2.35
N ASP A 217 -15.67 -42.03 -1.81
CA ASP A 217 -15.72 -43.40 -2.35
C ASP A 217 -14.45 -43.79 -3.14
N THR A 218 -13.52 -44.42 -2.43
CA THR A 218 -12.46 -45.19 -3.08
C THR A 218 -13.12 -46.19 -4.03
N PRO A 219 -12.94 -46.08 -5.35
CA PRO A 219 -13.46 -47.09 -6.23
C PRO A 219 -12.80 -48.43 -5.87
N GLN A 220 -13.55 -49.32 -5.30
CA GLN A 220 -13.13 -50.71 -5.14
C GLN A 220 -12.81 -51.24 -6.53
N ASN A 221 -11.56 -51.59 -6.76
CA ASN A 221 -11.06 -52.21 -7.96
C ASN A 221 -11.60 -53.65 -8.01
N PRO A 222 -12.53 -54.05 -8.93
CA PRO A 222 -13.16 -55.34 -8.93
C PRO A 222 -12.35 -56.46 -9.60
N HIS A 223 -11.04 -56.30 -9.80
CA HIS A 223 -10.19 -57.23 -10.49
C HIS A 223 -9.05 -57.82 -9.63
N THR A 224 -9.39 -58.47 -8.51
CA THR A 224 -8.49 -59.47 -7.93
C THR A 224 -9.21 -60.83 -7.97
N ASN A 225 -9.09 -61.48 -9.12
CA ASN A 225 -9.49 -62.84 -9.30
C ASN A 225 -8.36 -63.74 -8.76
N PRO A 226 -8.57 -64.62 -7.76
CA PRO A 226 -7.55 -65.57 -7.31
C PRO A 226 -7.41 -66.68 -8.28
N THR A 227 -6.28 -66.81 -8.93
CA THR A 227 -5.89 -67.95 -9.75
C THR A 227 -5.78 -69.21 -8.88
N PRO A 228 -6.44 -70.34 -9.24
CA PRO A 228 -6.30 -71.53 -8.45
C PRO A 228 -4.94 -72.18 -8.66
N ARG A 229 -4.30 -72.58 -7.56
CA ARG A 229 -3.08 -73.40 -7.55
C ARG A 229 -3.44 -74.73 -8.14
N LYS A 230 -2.78 -75.13 -9.22
CA LYS A 230 -2.70 -76.55 -9.68
C LYS A 230 -1.57 -77.24 -8.93
N ASP A 231 -1.94 -78.20 -8.12
CA ASP A 231 -1.03 -79.26 -7.65
C ASP A 231 -0.62 -80.09 -8.84
N LEU A 232 0.64 -80.46 -8.92
CA LEU A 232 1.21 -81.46 -9.80
C LEU A 232 2.15 -82.36 -9.01
N PRO A 233 2.22 -83.59 -9.36
CA PRO A 233 2.64 -84.73 -8.54
C PRO A 233 4.10 -84.82 -8.24
#